data_7e7194a40340cef814fdc5f0c23c0d7f
#
_entry.id   7e7194a40340cef814fdc5f0c23c0d7f
#
_cell.length_a   1.000
_cell.length_b   1.000
_cell.length_c   1.000
_cell.angle_alpha   90.00
_cell.angle_beta   90.00
_cell.angle_gamma   90.00
#
_symmetry.space_group_name_H-M   'P 1'
#
loop_
_entity.id
_entity.type
_entity.pdbx_description
1 polymer ?
#
loop_
_entity_poly.entity_id
_entity_poly.type
_entity_poly.pdbx_seq_one_letter_code
_entity_poly.pdbx_strand_id
1 'polypeptide(L)'
;KTSWMRVIPVGIIYFILYYVIFTFLIKKFDFKTPGREDDDTATKLYTKADVNARKESSKKGDAGAATDPVSAMITEGLGGKSNISDVDCCATRLRITVKDAGKGKDEILKQTGSRGIVKKGQGVQVIYGPHVTVIKANLEDYLETAEDMPLGETTAFAEEAASEPEEVQTTSSKEQDSEKKVKETVIISSPITGNAVELSEVPDEGFAGKMMGDGAAVIPTDGMILAPEDGEVVFVFETKHALGFQTDSQMALLLHIGIDTVALNGQGFEVFVENGQKVKKGEPLMKIDISYLKEHAPSLCSPVLCTELGDNQKVRLLKEGEIKAGEPLFAVDVYEA
;
A
#
# COMPACT_ATOMS: atom_id res chain seq x y z
N LYS A 1 -51.99 -20.49 4.56
CA LYS A 1 -51.82 -19.02 4.67
C LYS A 1 -50.90 -18.75 5.88
N THR A 2 -49.64 -18.54 5.66
CA THR A 2 -48.69 -18.17 6.70
C THR A 2 -48.94 -16.72 7.10
N SER A 3 -49.38 -16.53 8.36
CA SER A 3 -49.66 -15.19 8.88
C SER A 3 -48.35 -14.46 9.09
N TRP A 4 -47.97 -13.56 8.19
CA TRP A 4 -46.74 -12.73 8.26
C TRP A 4 -46.66 -11.91 9.57
N MET A 5 -47.80 -11.57 10.19
CA MET A 5 -47.84 -10.88 11.49
C MET A 5 -47.20 -11.67 12.64
N ARG A 6 -47.04 -12.98 12.51
CA ARG A 6 -46.35 -13.79 13.54
C ARG A 6 -44.82 -13.69 13.47
N VAL A 7 -44.28 -13.16 12.36
CA VAL A 7 -42.85 -12.94 12.19
C VAL A 7 -42.34 -11.82 13.08
N ILE A 8 -43.16 -10.78 13.30
CA ILE A 8 -42.79 -9.63 14.11
C ILE A 8 -42.45 -10.02 15.57
N PRO A 9 -43.34 -10.72 16.33
CA PRO A 9 -43.01 -11.09 17.70
C PRO A 9 -41.82 -12.07 17.78
N VAL A 10 -41.69 -12.96 16.81
CA VAL A 10 -40.55 -13.89 16.73
C VAL A 10 -39.25 -13.10 16.50
N GLY A 11 -39.25 -12.12 15.60
CA GLY A 11 -38.10 -11.24 15.38
C GLY A 11 -37.68 -10.44 16.61
N ILE A 12 -38.63 -9.94 17.39
CA ILE A 12 -38.36 -9.22 18.65
C ILE A 12 -37.71 -10.17 19.68
N ILE A 13 -38.20 -11.40 19.81
CA ILE A 13 -37.62 -12.39 20.72
C ILE A 13 -36.20 -12.73 20.33
N TYR A 14 -35.92 -12.96 19.03
CA TYR A 14 -34.57 -13.21 18.56
C TYR A 14 -33.64 -12.02 18.78
N PHE A 15 -34.12 -10.80 18.53
CA PHE A 15 -33.35 -9.58 18.76
C PHE A 15 -32.91 -9.47 20.22
N ILE A 16 -33.83 -9.66 21.16
CA ILE A 16 -33.54 -9.61 22.60
C ILE A 16 -32.55 -10.73 22.98
N LEU A 17 -32.76 -11.95 22.47
CA LEU A 17 -31.90 -13.09 22.74
C LEU A 17 -30.45 -12.82 22.25
N TYR A 18 -30.30 -12.39 21.02
CA TYR A 18 -28.99 -12.04 20.47
C TYR A 18 -28.33 -10.92 21.24
N TYR A 19 -29.08 -9.84 21.55
CA TYR A 19 -28.54 -8.71 22.33
C TYR A 19 -27.99 -9.16 23.68
N VAL A 20 -28.71 -10.00 24.40
CA VAL A 20 -28.29 -10.50 25.72
C VAL A 20 -27.07 -11.42 25.60
N ILE A 21 -27.09 -12.37 24.63
CA ILE A 21 -25.99 -13.31 24.43
C ILE A 21 -24.72 -12.56 24.03
N PHE A 22 -24.78 -11.68 23.02
CA PHE A 22 -23.61 -10.93 22.57
C PHE A 22 -23.06 -9.99 23.65
N THR A 23 -23.94 -9.28 24.37
CA THR A 23 -23.52 -8.42 25.48
C THR A 23 -22.82 -9.23 26.58
N PHE A 24 -23.35 -10.42 26.92
CA PHE A 24 -22.76 -11.31 27.89
C PHE A 24 -21.39 -11.85 27.43
N LEU A 25 -21.30 -12.33 26.20
CA LEU A 25 -20.07 -12.86 25.62
C LEU A 25 -18.98 -11.78 25.52
N ILE A 26 -19.32 -10.60 25.01
CA ILE A 26 -18.40 -9.46 24.92
C ILE A 26 -17.84 -9.06 26.29
N LYS A 27 -18.71 -8.99 27.33
CA LYS A 27 -18.28 -8.65 28.68
C LYS A 27 -17.50 -9.77 29.37
N LYS A 28 -17.87 -11.03 29.14
CA LYS A 28 -17.24 -12.18 29.81
C LYS A 28 -15.88 -12.55 29.22
N PHE A 29 -15.74 -12.44 27.92
CA PHE A 29 -14.51 -12.81 27.21
C PHE A 29 -13.68 -11.62 26.77
N ASP A 30 -14.10 -10.39 27.14
CA ASP A 30 -13.45 -9.13 26.80
C ASP A 30 -13.07 -9.03 25.31
N PHE A 31 -13.99 -9.46 24.43
CA PHE A 31 -13.76 -9.33 22.99
C PHE A 31 -13.58 -7.88 22.62
N LYS A 32 -12.42 -7.56 22.04
CA LYS A 32 -12.10 -6.25 21.49
C LYS A 32 -12.94 -6.03 20.24
N THR A 33 -14.05 -5.35 20.40
CA THR A 33 -14.91 -4.93 19.28
C THR A 33 -14.50 -3.53 18.83
N PRO A 34 -14.68 -3.14 17.55
CA PRO A 34 -14.39 -1.78 17.08
C PRO A 34 -15.00 -0.72 18.01
N GLY A 35 -14.17 0.15 18.54
CA GLY A 35 -14.55 1.19 19.54
C GLY A 35 -14.30 0.83 21.02
N ARG A 36 -13.69 -0.33 21.32
CA ARG A 36 -13.22 -0.75 22.64
C ARG A 36 -11.74 -1.13 22.65
N GLU A 37 -10.98 -0.59 21.73
CA GLU A 37 -9.53 -0.75 21.68
C GLU A 37 -8.86 0.16 22.71
N ASP A 38 -7.75 -0.31 23.32
CA ASP A 38 -6.98 0.48 24.25
C ASP A 38 -6.35 1.68 23.53
N ASP A 39 -6.38 2.87 24.14
CA ASP A 39 -6.03 4.18 23.54
C ASP A 39 -4.59 4.33 22.99
N ASP A 40 -3.73 3.30 23.09
CA ASP A 40 -2.33 3.39 22.70
C ASP A 40 -2.02 2.95 21.26
N THR A 41 -3.03 2.49 20.49
CA THR A 41 -2.88 2.13 19.05
C THR A 41 -4.04 2.63 18.19
N ALA A 42 -4.59 3.77 18.54
CA ALA A 42 -5.80 4.28 17.89
C ALA A 42 -5.54 4.73 16.44
N THR A 43 -5.77 3.84 15.50
CA THR A 43 -6.31 4.26 14.20
C THR A 43 -7.68 4.86 14.48
N LYS A 44 -7.77 6.18 14.55
CA LYS A 44 -8.98 6.92 14.90
C LYS A 44 -10.04 6.67 13.83
N LEU A 45 -10.90 5.66 14.03
CA LEU A 45 -12.08 5.49 13.19
C LEU A 45 -13.02 6.68 13.44
N TYR A 46 -13.14 7.55 12.47
CA TYR A 46 -14.10 8.64 12.51
C TYR A 46 -15.52 8.09 12.46
N THR A 47 -16.31 8.36 13.50
CA THR A 47 -17.72 7.99 13.53
C THR A 47 -18.53 8.93 12.61
N LYS A 48 -19.73 8.48 12.19
CA LYS A 48 -20.63 9.33 11.40
C LYS A 48 -21.00 10.64 12.14
N ALA A 49 -20.89 10.65 13.46
CA ALA A 49 -21.07 11.83 14.29
C ALA A 49 -19.89 12.81 14.14
N ASP A 50 -18.64 12.30 14.07
CA ASP A 50 -17.45 13.12 13.86
C ASP A 50 -17.46 13.74 12.47
N VAL A 51 -17.91 13.00 11.45
CA VAL A 51 -18.08 13.50 10.08
C VAL A 51 -19.18 14.57 10.03
N ASN A 52 -20.29 14.37 10.73
CA ASN A 52 -21.38 15.35 10.78
C ASN A 52 -21.02 16.60 11.60
N ALA A 53 -20.32 16.44 12.74
CA ALA A 53 -19.81 17.57 13.51
C ALA A 53 -18.79 18.40 12.69
N ARG A 54 -17.98 17.74 11.85
CA ARG A 54 -17.06 18.40 10.90
C ARG A 54 -17.83 19.17 9.81
N LYS A 55 -18.92 18.59 9.28
CA LYS A 55 -19.81 19.27 8.30
C LYS A 55 -20.61 20.43 8.91
N GLU A 56 -20.93 20.40 10.19
CA GLU A 56 -21.63 21.49 10.88
C GLU A 56 -20.71 22.63 11.28
N SER A 57 -19.44 22.34 11.62
CA SER A 57 -18.43 23.38 11.89
C SER A 57 -18.00 24.12 10.61
N SER A 58 -18.01 23.47 9.46
CA SER A 58 -17.72 24.12 8.18
C SER A 58 -18.86 25.01 7.65
N LYS A 59 -20.06 24.91 8.22
CA LYS A 59 -21.20 25.78 7.88
C LYS A 59 -21.29 27.08 8.70
N LYS A 60 -20.53 27.18 9.81
CA LYS A 60 -20.38 28.44 10.55
C LYS A 60 -19.02 29.02 10.21
N GLY A 61 -19.03 29.97 9.28
CA GLY A 61 -17.81 30.67 8.81
C GLY A 61 -16.98 31.20 9.96
N ASP A 62 -16.02 30.41 10.38
CA ASP A 62 -14.86 30.86 11.11
C ASP A 62 -13.66 30.06 10.62
N ALA A 63 -12.57 30.75 10.31
CA ALA A 63 -11.34 30.24 9.71
C ALA A 63 -10.65 29.25 10.67
N GLY A 64 -10.87 27.95 10.47
CA GLY A 64 -10.35 26.90 11.35
C GLY A 64 -10.72 25.48 10.90
N ALA A 65 -11.02 25.23 9.62
CA ALA A 65 -11.04 23.88 9.10
C ALA A 65 -9.60 23.35 9.18
N ALA A 66 -9.37 22.31 10.01
CA ALA A 66 -8.11 21.60 10.05
C ALA A 66 -7.86 21.02 8.64
N THR A 67 -7.20 21.79 7.82
CA THR A 67 -6.71 21.42 6.50
C THR A 67 -5.74 20.25 6.73
N ASP A 68 -5.98 19.12 6.09
CA ASP A 68 -5.00 18.03 6.12
C ASP A 68 -3.68 18.58 5.56
N PRO A 69 -2.64 18.74 6.39
CA PRO A 69 -1.40 19.39 5.97
C PRO A 69 -0.71 18.62 4.85
N VAL A 70 -0.87 17.30 4.81
CA VAL A 70 -0.29 16.45 3.77
C VAL A 70 -0.96 16.73 2.43
N SER A 71 -2.29 16.81 2.38
CA SER A 71 -3.04 17.12 1.16
C SER A 71 -2.75 18.53 0.65
N ALA A 72 -2.57 19.51 1.57
CA ALA A 72 -2.16 20.87 1.22
C ALA A 72 -0.76 20.88 0.57
N MET A 73 0.21 20.19 1.17
CA MET A 73 1.57 20.07 0.64
C MET A 73 1.60 19.31 -0.70
N ILE A 74 0.82 18.25 -0.85
CA ILE A 74 0.69 17.54 -2.14
C ILE A 74 0.17 18.49 -3.21
N THR A 75 -0.88 19.26 -2.91
CA THR A 75 -1.48 20.21 -3.84
C THR A 75 -0.48 21.30 -4.24
N GLU A 76 0.26 21.84 -3.28
CA GLU A 76 1.32 22.82 -3.55
C GLU A 76 2.46 22.21 -4.35
N GLY A 77 2.91 21.01 -3.98
CA GLY A 77 3.97 20.28 -4.67
C GLY A 77 3.62 19.91 -6.10
N LEU A 78 2.34 19.82 -6.44
CA LEU A 78 1.85 19.61 -7.80
C LEU A 78 1.61 20.90 -8.59
N GLY A 79 1.88 22.06 -8.00
CA GLY A 79 1.75 23.36 -8.66
C GLY A 79 0.37 24.02 -8.48
N GLY A 80 -0.36 23.64 -7.42
CA GLY A 80 -1.66 24.21 -7.05
C GLY A 80 -2.86 23.42 -7.59
N LYS A 81 -4.02 23.62 -6.97
CA LYS A 81 -5.29 22.97 -7.33
C LYS A 81 -5.64 23.11 -8.81
N SER A 82 -5.49 24.33 -9.35
CA SER A 82 -5.79 24.63 -10.76
C SER A 82 -4.93 23.85 -11.77
N ASN A 83 -3.76 23.35 -11.33
CA ASN A 83 -2.86 22.54 -12.14
C ASN A 83 -3.24 21.06 -12.16
N ILE A 84 -3.99 20.57 -11.17
CA ILE A 84 -4.43 19.18 -11.06
C ILE A 84 -5.66 18.98 -11.95
N SER A 85 -5.62 17.98 -12.81
CA SER A 85 -6.74 17.63 -13.71
C SER A 85 -7.47 16.37 -13.26
N ASP A 86 -6.74 15.40 -12.71
CA ASP A 86 -7.29 14.11 -12.28
C ASP A 86 -6.42 13.52 -11.16
N VAL A 87 -7.07 12.81 -10.23
CA VAL A 87 -6.42 12.12 -9.11
C VAL A 87 -6.91 10.69 -9.05
N ASP A 88 -6.00 9.75 -9.23
CA ASP A 88 -6.25 8.33 -9.09
C ASP A 88 -5.15 7.68 -8.24
N CYS A 89 -5.31 6.44 -7.85
CA CYS A 89 -4.25 5.68 -7.19
C CYS A 89 -4.25 4.22 -7.64
N CYS A 90 -3.08 3.62 -7.61
CA CYS A 90 -2.97 2.16 -7.61
C CYS A 90 -2.60 1.69 -6.19
N ALA A 91 -2.13 0.45 -6.08
CA ALA A 91 -1.76 -0.19 -4.82
C ALA A 91 -0.87 0.64 -3.89
N THR A 92 0.06 1.40 -4.45
CA THR A 92 1.14 2.05 -3.70
C THR A 92 1.46 3.46 -4.19
N ARG A 93 0.83 3.89 -5.30
CA ARG A 93 1.14 5.17 -5.96
C ARG A 93 -0.11 6.02 -6.10
N LEU A 94 0.01 7.26 -5.71
CA LEU A 94 -0.92 8.32 -6.10
C LEU A 94 -0.60 8.71 -7.54
N ARG A 95 -1.56 8.59 -8.44
CA ARG A 95 -1.44 8.92 -9.87
C ARG A 95 -2.20 10.20 -10.12
N ILE A 96 -1.49 11.24 -10.52
CA ILE A 96 -2.08 12.56 -10.75
C ILE A 96 -1.80 12.96 -12.19
N THR A 97 -2.82 13.46 -12.87
CA THR A 97 -2.66 14.14 -14.14
C THR A 97 -2.62 15.64 -13.91
N VAL A 98 -1.54 16.28 -14.30
CA VAL A 98 -1.37 17.73 -14.19
C VAL A 98 -1.41 18.41 -15.56
N LYS A 99 -1.85 19.67 -15.63
CA LYS A 99 -1.88 20.44 -16.87
C LYS A 99 -0.47 20.84 -17.31
N ASP A 100 0.40 21.17 -16.35
CA ASP A 100 1.78 21.59 -16.57
C ASP A 100 2.69 20.92 -15.53
N ALA A 101 3.46 19.93 -15.96
CA ALA A 101 4.39 19.19 -15.10
C ALA A 101 5.59 20.06 -14.63
N GLY A 102 5.88 21.16 -15.32
CA GLY A 102 6.96 22.09 -14.96
C GLY A 102 6.68 22.92 -13.70
N LYS A 103 5.41 23.00 -13.27
CA LYS A 103 5.02 23.68 -12.02
C LYS A 103 5.22 22.85 -10.77
N GLY A 104 5.49 21.55 -10.93
CA GLY A 104 5.66 20.65 -9.81
C GLY A 104 6.98 20.89 -9.05
N LYS A 105 6.88 20.93 -7.70
CA LYS A 105 8.00 21.09 -6.76
C LYS A 105 8.24 19.77 -6.05
N ASP A 106 9.20 18.97 -6.53
CA ASP A 106 9.50 17.63 -6.03
C ASP A 106 9.96 17.64 -4.57
N GLU A 107 10.63 18.71 -4.16
CA GLU A 107 11.09 18.89 -2.77
C GLU A 107 9.93 18.92 -1.78
N ILE A 108 8.83 19.57 -2.14
CA ILE A 108 7.63 19.62 -1.31
C ILE A 108 6.95 18.24 -1.28
N LEU A 109 6.86 17.56 -2.43
CA LEU A 109 6.29 16.22 -2.50
C LEU A 109 7.09 15.19 -1.68
N LYS A 110 8.41 15.32 -1.60
CA LYS A 110 9.26 14.47 -0.75
C LYS A 110 8.97 14.68 0.74
N GLN A 111 8.68 15.89 1.17
CA GLN A 111 8.34 16.20 2.56
C GLN A 111 7.00 15.63 3.02
N THR A 112 6.13 15.19 2.09
CA THR A 112 4.86 14.54 2.41
C THR A 112 4.99 13.08 2.85
N GLY A 113 6.21 12.57 3.00
CA GLY A 113 6.49 11.17 3.31
C GLY A 113 6.47 10.27 2.08
N SER A 114 6.58 10.85 0.87
CA SER A 114 6.69 10.04 -0.35
C SER A 114 8.04 9.34 -0.43
N ARG A 115 8.03 8.09 -0.86
CA ARG A 115 9.23 7.27 -1.09
C ARG A 115 9.89 7.56 -2.43
N GLY A 116 9.16 8.19 -3.35
CA GLY A 116 9.66 8.54 -4.68
C GLY A 116 8.62 9.23 -5.53
N ILE A 117 9.08 9.89 -6.61
CA ILE A 117 8.25 10.63 -7.54
C ILE A 117 8.70 10.26 -8.95
N VAL A 118 7.76 9.82 -9.78
CA VAL A 118 7.98 9.48 -11.20
C VAL A 118 7.14 10.41 -12.05
N LYS A 119 7.75 11.08 -13.02
CA LYS A 119 7.08 12.01 -13.94
C LYS A 119 7.15 11.49 -15.37
N LYS A 120 5.99 11.37 -16.03
CA LYS A 120 5.92 10.97 -17.44
C LYS A 120 4.92 11.83 -18.18
N GLY A 121 5.42 12.79 -18.95
CA GLY A 121 4.57 13.78 -19.61
C GLY A 121 3.77 14.61 -18.61
N GLN A 122 2.44 14.58 -18.70
CA GLN A 122 1.54 15.24 -17.74
C GLN A 122 1.20 14.35 -16.53
N GLY A 123 1.62 13.09 -16.51
CA GLY A 123 1.41 12.18 -15.40
C GLY A 123 2.49 12.33 -14.33
N VAL A 124 2.07 12.53 -13.08
CA VAL A 124 2.92 12.51 -11.90
C VAL A 124 2.48 11.36 -11.00
N GLN A 125 3.42 10.48 -10.66
CA GLN A 125 3.17 9.38 -9.73
C GLN A 125 3.97 9.62 -8.47
N VAL A 126 3.28 9.70 -7.33
CA VAL A 126 3.90 9.88 -6.01
C VAL A 126 3.73 8.58 -5.21
N ILE A 127 4.82 8.00 -4.78
CA ILE A 127 4.86 6.67 -4.17
C ILE A 127 4.76 6.82 -2.65
N TYR A 128 3.65 6.36 -2.08
CA TYR A 128 3.39 6.39 -0.62
C TYR A 128 3.35 4.99 0.01
N GLY A 129 3.24 3.93 -0.81
CA GLY A 129 3.03 2.57 -0.31
C GLY A 129 1.54 2.27 -0.04
N PRO A 130 1.22 1.24 0.77
CA PRO A 130 -0.14 0.70 0.92
C PRO A 130 -1.18 1.71 1.46
N HIS A 131 -0.74 2.80 2.10
CA HIS A 131 -1.63 3.84 2.64
C HIS A 131 -2.13 4.85 1.59
N VAL A 132 -1.75 4.71 0.34
CA VAL A 132 -2.07 5.65 -0.75
C VAL A 132 -3.57 5.88 -0.94
N THR A 133 -4.40 4.88 -0.69
CA THR A 133 -5.86 5.00 -0.81
C THR A 133 -6.44 6.02 0.17
N VAL A 134 -5.91 6.06 1.40
CA VAL A 134 -6.30 7.05 2.41
C VAL A 134 -5.82 8.44 2.00
N ILE A 135 -4.58 8.54 1.51
CA ILE A 135 -4.01 9.81 1.02
C ILE A 135 -4.83 10.35 -0.16
N LYS A 136 -5.25 9.47 -1.09
CA LYS A 136 -6.12 9.86 -2.21
C LYS A 136 -7.44 10.43 -1.71
N ALA A 137 -8.13 9.73 -0.82
CA ALA A 137 -9.41 10.17 -0.28
C ALA A 137 -9.30 11.54 0.43
N ASN A 138 -8.27 11.72 1.26
CA ASN A 138 -8.03 13.00 1.93
C ASN A 138 -7.70 14.12 0.93
N LEU A 139 -6.94 13.82 -0.11
CA LEU A 139 -6.59 14.79 -1.15
C LEU A 139 -7.82 15.20 -1.98
N GLU A 140 -8.71 14.26 -2.33
CA GLU A 140 -9.97 14.55 -3.03
C GLU A 140 -10.87 15.45 -2.16
N ASP A 141 -11.05 15.11 -0.88
CA ASP A 141 -11.82 15.95 0.08
C ASP A 141 -11.20 17.35 0.23
N TYR A 142 -9.86 17.43 0.28
CA TYR A 142 -9.15 18.71 0.32
C TYR A 142 -9.38 19.51 -0.95
N LEU A 143 -9.25 18.90 -2.13
CA LEU A 143 -9.45 19.57 -3.42
C LEU A 143 -10.89 20.04 -3.62
N GLU A 144 -11.89 19.41 -3.02
CA GLU A 144 -13.28 19.90 -3.05
C GLU A 144 -13.44 21.20 -2.25
N THR A 145 -12.76 21.34 -1.13
CA THR A 145 -12.94 22.42 -0.16
C THR A 145 -11.93 23.55 -0.27
N ALA A 146 -10.73 23.29 -0.81
CA ALA A 146 -9.65 24.27 -0.93
C ALA A 146 -9.98 25.34 -1.98
N GLU A 147 -9.74 26.59 -1.63
CA GLU A 147 -9.74 27.69 -2.59
C GLU A 147 -8.43 27.67 -3.40
N ASP A 148 -8.47 28.14 -4.67
CA ASP A 148 -7.27 28.30 -5.49
C ASP A 148 -6.39 29.41 -4.90
N MET A 149 -5.46 29.06 -4.03
CA MET A 149 -4.49 30.03 -3.50
C MET A 149 -3.36 30.26 -4.50
N PRO A 150 -2.98 31.52 -4.77
CA PRO A 150 -1.81 31.83 -5.59
C PRO A 150 -0.52 31.32 -4.92
N LEU A 151 0.36 30.71 -5.73
CA LEU A 151 1.69 30.23 -5.32
C LEU A 151 2.45 31.35 -4.58
N GLY A 152 2.58 31.27 -3.26
CA GLY A 152 3.49 32.17 -2.55
C GLY A 152 3.24 32.49 -1.07
N GLU A 153 2.16 32.05 -0.41
CA GLU A 153 1.86 32.53 0.95
C GLU A 153 1.69 31.44 2.05
N THR A 154 2.31 30.27 1.91
CA THR A 154 2.27 29.25 2.97
C THR A 154 3.64 29.04 3.62
N THR A 155 4.24 30.11 4.19
CA THR A 155 5.51 30.02 4.96
C THR A 155 5.31 30.25 6.46
N ALA A 156 4.26 29.72 7.08
CA ALA A 156 4.00 29.99 8.50
C ALA A 156 3.90 28.77 9.43
N PHE A 157 4.14 27.53 8.96
CA PHE A 157 4.00 26.34 9.82
C PHE A 157 5.22 25.37 9.82
N ALA A 158 6.42 25.85 9.46
CA ALA A 158 7.61 25.00 9.35
C ALA A 158 8.69 25.36 10.36
N GLU A 159 8.36 25.62 11.65
CA GLU A 159 9.38 26.01 12.63
C GLU A 159 9.50 25.11 13.87
N GLU A 160 9.01 23.87 13.82
CA GLU A 160 9.19 22.95 14.98
C GLU A 160 9.65 21.52 14.66
N ALA A 161 10.24 21.27 13.53
CA ALA A 161 10.85 19.97 13.21
C ALA A 161 12.09 20.09 12.30
N ALA A 162 13.02 21.01 12.64
CA ALA A 162 14.30 21.09 11.95
C ALA A 162 15.42 20.56 12.85
N SER A 163 15.77 19.30 12.72
CA SER A 163 17.12 18.82 12.94
C SER A 163 17.80 18.69 11.56
N GLU A 164 18.98 19.25 11.48
CA GLU A 164 19.76 19.64 10.29
C GLU A 164 19.89 18.57 9.20
N PRO A 165 19.87 18.94 7.90
CA PRO A 165 20.24 18.04 6.82
C PRO A 165 21.76 18.08 6.59
N GLU A 166 22.42 16.95 6.78
CA GLU A 166 23.78 16.74 6.22
C GLU A 166 23.69 16.68 4.70
N GLU A 167 24.50 17.51 4.05
CA GLU A 167 24.73 17.50 2.60
C GLU A 167 25.28 16.15 2.15
N VAL A 168 24.50 15.38 1.39
CA VAL A 168 25.03 14.20 0.69
C VAL A 168 25.56 14.63 -0.67
N GLN A 169 26.84 14.84 -0.74
CA GLN A 169 27.61 14.93 -1.99
C GLN A 169 27.57 13.57 -2.70
N THR A 170 27.11 13.56 -3.93
CA THR A 170 27.26 12.44 -4.86
C THR A 170 28.73 12.17 -5.14
N THR A 171 29.28 11.18 -4.46
CA THR A 171 30.52 10.54 -4.88
C THR A 171 30.29 9.04 -4.98
N SER A 172 30.42 8.55 -6.21
CA SER A 172 30.63 7.15 -6.51
C SER A 172 31.75 6.59 -5.62
N SER A 173 31.42 5.86 -4.60
CA SER A 173 32.39 5.14 -3.78
C SER A 173 32.01 3.68 -3.70
N LYS A 174 32.95 2.86 -4.15
CA LYS A 174 33.03 1.43 -3.94
C LYS A 174 32.76 1.13 -2.46
N GLU A 175 31.82 0.25 -2.22
CA GLU A 175 31.47 -0.29 -0.92
C GLU A 175 32.73 -0.84 -0.22
N GLN A 176 33.10 -0.21 0.90
CA GLN A 176 33.84 -0.87 1.94
C GLN A 176 32.85 -1.45 2.92
N ASP A 177 32.61 -2.74 2.75
CA ASP A 177 31.83 -3.56 3.64
C ASP A 177 32.56 -3.65 4.99
N SER A 178 32.14 -2.81 5.95
CA SER A 178 32.51 -3.05 7.35
C SER A 178 31.63 -4.21 7.83
N GLU A 179 32.28 -5.33 8.20
CA GLU A 179 31.68 -6.59 8.67
C GLU A 179 30.66 -6.36 9.83
N LYS A 180 29.46 -5.93 9.52
CA LYS A 180 28.32 -6.06 10.44
C LYS A 180 27.94 -7.55 10.46
N LYS A 181 27.95 -8.17 11.65
CA LYS A 181 27.54 -9.57 11.77
C LYS A 181 26.06 -9.73 11.46
N VAL A 182 25.75 -10.65 10.56
CA VAL A 182 24.37 -11.08 10.29
C VAL A 182 23.88 -11.82 11.53
N LYS A 183 22.81 -11.30 12.13
CA LYS A 183 22.15 -11.87 13.30
C LYS A 183 21.18 -12.99 12.91
N GLU A 184 20.46 -12.77 11.83
CA GLU A 184 19.41 -13.66 11.36
C GLU A 184 19.27 -13.52 9.84
N THR A 185 18.89 -14.60 9.17
CA THR A 185 18.57 -14.59 7.73
C THR A 185 17.20 -15.22 7.53
N VAL A 186 16.27 -14.45 6.97
CA VAL A 186 14.93 -14.93 6.58
C VAL A 186 14.96 -15.24 5.08
N ILE A 187 14.60 -16.46 4.71
CA ILE A 187 14.58 -16.88 3.30
C ILE A 187 13.14 -16.78 2.79
N ILE A 188 12.94 -16.05 1.71
CA ILE A 188 11.66 -15.97 1.02
C ILE A 188 11.72 -16.84 -0.24
N SER A 189 10.78 -17.76 -0.33
CA SER A 189 10.67 -18.66 -1.47
C SER A 189 9.92 -18.01 -2.63
N SER A 190 10.19 -18.43 -3.84
CA SER A 190 9.46 -17.95 -5.01
C SER A 190 7.99 -18.38 -4.96
N PRO A 191 7.04 -17.45 -5.07
CA PRO A 191 5.63 -17.80 -5.27
C PRO A 191 5.33 -18.24 -6.71
N ILE A 192 6.26 -18.04 -7.63
CA ILE A 192 6.07 -18.12 -9.08
C ILE A 192 7.11 -19.09 -9.68
N THR A 193 6.66 -19.99 -10.54
CA THR A 193 7.56 -20.76 -11.42
C THR A 193 7.86 -19.93 -12.66
N GLY A 194 9.15 -19.71 -12.94
CA GLY A 194 9.54 -18.87 -14.08
C GLY A 194 11.03 -18.59 -14.15
N ASN A 195 11.36 -17.38 -14.58
CA ASN A 195 12.73 -16.88 -14.67
C ASN A 195 12.92 -15.73 -13.66
N ALA A 196 13.72 -15.96 -12.63
CA ALA A 196 14.04 -14.96 -11.61
C ALA A 196 15.07 -13.97 -12.16
N VAL A 197 14.83 -12.69 -11.89
CA VAL A 197 15.70 -11.57 -12.29
C VAL A 197 15.86 -10.60 -11.13
N GLU A 198 16.91 -9.78 -11.18
CA GLU A 198 17.06 -8.69 -10.21
C GLU A 198 15.93 -7.67 -10.33
N LEU A 199 15.62 -7.03 -9.21
CA LEU A 199 14.57 -6.01 -9.19
C LEU A 199 14.91 -4.80 -10.08
N SER A 200 16.20 -4.52 -10.26
CA SER A 200 16.73 -3.49 -11.17
C SER A 200 16.39 -3.72 -12.65
N GLU A 201 16.08 -4.95 -13.05
CA GLU A 201 15.71 -5.31 -14.43
C GLU A 201 14.22 -5.14 -14.73
N VAL A 202 13.40 -4.85 -13.71
CA VAL A 202 11.97 -4.62 -13.89
C VAL A 202 11.73 -3.37 -14.74
N PRO A 203 10.93 -3.44 -15.82
CA PRO A 203 10.67 -2.29 -16.70
C PRO A 203 9.69 -1.30 -16.08
N ASP A 204 9.95 -0.89 -14.86
CA ASP A 204 9.19 0.10 -14.10
C ASP A 204 10.13 0.75 -13.06
N GLU A 205 10.28 2.07 -13.13
CA GLU A 205 11.23 2.82 -12.30
C GLU A 205 10.92 2.73 -10.78
N GLY A 206 9.66 2.57 -10.39
CA GLY A 206 9.27 2.45 -8.99
C GLY A 206 9.68 1.11 -8.38
N PHE A 207 9.63 0.03 -9.17
CA PHE A 207 10.13 -1.28 -8.75
C PHE A 207 11.65 -1.35 -8.87
N ALA A 208 12.21 -1.00 -10.03
CA ALA A 208 13.66 -1.04 -10.27
C ALA A 208 14.44 -0.13 -9.30
N GLY A 209 13.88 1.03 -8.94
CA GLY A 209 14.43 1.97 -7.96
C GLY A 209 14.18 1.59 -6.50
N LYS A 210 13.61 0.40 -6.22
CA LYS A 210 13.30 -0.11 -4.86
C LYS A 210 12.43 0.83 -4.02
N MET A 211 11.67 1.72 -4.67
CA MET A 211 10.85 2.73 -3.98
C MET A 211 9.66 2.12 -3.23
N MET A 212 9.27 0.89 -3.57
CA MET A 212 8.15 0.16 -2.94
C MET A 212 8.58 -0.97 -2.02
N GLY A 213 9.87 -1.09 -1.77
CA GLY A 213 10.48 -2.18 -1.04
C GLY A 213 11.60 -2.83 -1.84
N ASP A 214 12.26 -3.81 -1.27
CA ASP A 214 13.34 -4.56 -1.91
C ASP A 214 12.97 -6.03 -2.05
N GLY A 215 13.52 -6.72 -3.04
CA GLY A 215 13.17 -8.09 -3.35
C GLY A 215 13.77 -8.57 -4.66
N ALA A 216 12.98 -9.36 -5.37
CA ALA A 216 13.31 -9.84 -6.70
C ALA A 216 12.07 -9.81 -7.60
N ALA A 217 12.26 -10.09 -8.89
CA ALA A 217 11.13 -10.30 -9.79
C ALA A 217 11.22 -11.65 -10.48
N VAL A 218 10.07 -12.18 -10.88
CA VAL A 218 10.00 -13.44 -11.63
C VAL A 218 9.15 -13.23 -12.88
N ILE A 219 9.67 -13.66 -14.02
CA ILE A 219 8.91 -13.71 -15.28
C ILE A 219 8.23 -15.08 -15.34
N PRO A 220 6.90 -15.17 -15.17
CA PRO A 220 6.21 -16.45 -15.04
C PRO A 220 6.24 -17.28 -16.32
N THR A 221 6.49 -18.58 -16.16
CA THR A 221 6.35 -19.60 -17.20
C THR A 221 5.20 -20.56 -16.94
N ASP A 222 4.69 -20.56 -15.68
CA ASP A 222 3.51 -21.28 -15.22
C ASP A 222 2.51 -20.28 -14.64
N GLY A 223 1.22 -20.54 -14.82
CA GLY A 223 0.14 -19.66 -14.41
C GLY A 223 -0.26 -19.79 -12.95
N MET A 224 0.32 -20.69 -12.16
CA MET A 224 -0.05 -20.86 -10.75
C MET A 224 0.86 -20.04 -9.83
N ILE A 225 0.25 -19.23 -8.98
CA ILE A 225 0.93 -18.44 -7.95
C ILE A 225 0.65 -19.08 -6.61
N LEU A 226 1.70 -19.43 -5.88
CA LEU A 226 1.62 -20.18 -4.61
C LEU A 226 2.06 -19.29 -3.44
N ALA A 227 1.63 -19.65 -2.22
CA ALA A 227 2.11 -19.00 -1.01
C ALA A 227 3.63 -19.23 -0.84
N PRO A 228 4.43 -18.15 -0.72
CA PRO A 228 5.89 -18.26 -0.60
C PRO A 228 6.33 -18.88 0.72
N GLU A 229 5.57 -18.63 1.77
CA GLU A 229 5.81 -19.10 3.14
C GLU A 229 4.47 -19.37 3.84
N ASP A 230 4.51 -19.91 5.06
CA ASP A 230 3.35 -19.94 5.96
C ASP A 230 3.01 -18.49 6.36
N GLY A 231 1.73 -18.13 6.37
CA GLY A 231 1.34 -16.77 6.71
C GLY A 231 -0.13 -16.44 6.44
N GLU A 232 -0.39 -15.16 6.28
CA GLU A 232 -1.74 -14.62 6.09
C GLU A 232 -1.81 -13.69 4.87
N VAL A 233 -2.86 -13.81 4.09
CA VAL A 233 -3.19 -12.88 3.01
C VAL A 233 -3.79 -11.62 3.63
N VAL A 234 -3.04 -10.52 3.66
CA VAL A 234 -3.47 -9.27 4.30
C VAL A 234 -4.54 -8.58 3.47
N PHE A 235 -4.31 -8.49 2.15
CA PHE A 235 -5.28 -7.93 1.21
C PHE A 235 -5.09 -8.52 -0.20
N VAL A 236 -6.17 -8.56 -0.95
CA VAL A 236 -6.19 -8.79 -2.39
C VAL A 236 -6.76 -7.54 -3.06
N PHE A 237 -6.08 -7.00 -4.07
CA PHE A 237 -6.61 -5.84 -4.81
C PHE A 237 -7.87 -6.21 -5.59
N GLU A 238 -8.82 -5.29 -5.69
CA GLU A 238 -10.07 -5.49 -6.45
C GLU A 238 -9.79 -5.91 -7.91
N THR A 239 -8.75 -5.36 -8.50
CA THR A 239 -8.26 -5.70 -9.85
C THR A 239 -7.40 -6.96 -9.89
N LYS A 240 -7.26 -7.68 -8.79
CA LYS A 240 -6.62 -9.00 -8.64
C LYS A 240 -5.16 -9.11 -9.12
N HIS A 241 -4.56 -8.00 -9.54
CA HIS A 241 -3.20 -7.98 -10.09
C HIS A 241 -2.11 -8.06 -9.02
N ALA A 242 -2.46 -7.81 -7.77
CA ALA A 242 -1.53 -7.84 -6.65
C ALA A 242 -2.22 -8.28 -5.36
N LEU A 243 -1.44 -8.81 -4.44
CA LEU A 243 -1.85 -9.13 -3.08
C LEU A 243 -0.75 -8.81 -2.07
N GLY A 244 -1.15 -8.43 -0.86
CA GLY A 244 -0.28 -8.29 0.30
C GLY A 244 -0.29 -9.58 1.12
N PHE A 245 0.87 -9.97 1.60
CA PHE A 245 1.07 -11.21 2.32
C PHE A 245 1.95 -10.96 3.55
N GLN A 246 1.50 -11.40 4.72
CA GLN A 246 2.29 -11.36 5.94
C GLN A 246 2.78 -12.76 6.26
N THR A 247 4.10 -12.97 6.27
CA THR A 247 4.67 -14.26 6.65
C THR A 247 4.60 -14.46 8.17
N ASP A 248 4.59 -15.71 8.63
CA ASP A 248 4.71 -16.03 10.06
C ASP A 248 6.07 -15.57 10.63
N SER A 249 7.09 -15.38 9.78
CA SER A 249 8.40 -14.77 10.11
C SER A 249 8.37 -13.24 10.16
N GLN A 250 7.18 -12.62 10.17
CA GLN A 250 6.95 -11.16 10.27
C GLN A 250 7.47 -10.34 9.08
N MET A 251 7.58 -10.91 7.88
CA MET A 251 7.91 -10.19 6.66
C MET A 251 6.62 -9.77 5.95
N ALA A 252 6.46 -8.48 5.69
CA ALA A 252 5.38 -7.94 4.88
C ALA A 252 5.79 -8.02 3.40
N LEU A 253 5.09 -8.84 2.62
CA LEU A 253 5.36 -9.05 1.21
C LEU A 253 4.28 -8.41 0.33
N LEU A 254 4.69 -7.88 -0.82
CA LEU A 254 3.83 -7.53 -1.94
C LEU A 254 4.14 -8.47 -3.10
N LEU A 255 3.14 -9.21 -3.55
CA LEU A 255 3.19 -10.01 -4.78
C LEU A 255 2.45 -9.23 -5.87
N HIS A 256 3.17 -8.72 -6.87
CA HIS A 256 2.60 -7.92 -7.95
C HIS A 256 2.81 -8.65 -9.28
N ILE A 257 1.75 -8.96 -9.98
CA ILE A 257 1.79 -9.81 -11.18
C ILE A 257 1.76 -8.98 -12.45
N GLY A 258 2.87 -9.00 -13.18
CA GLY A 258 3.08 -8.19 -14.37
C GLY A 258 3.18 -6.69 -14.10
N ILE A 259 3.43 -5.92 -15.11
CA ILE A 259 3.54 -4.45 -15.04
C ILE A 259 2.30 -3.82 -15.69
N ASP A 260 1.74 -2.79 -15.02
CA ASP A 260 0.53 -2.04 -15.40
C ASP A 260 -0.74 -2.90 -15.58
N THR A 261 -0.75 -4.11 -15.04
CA THR A 261 -1.86 -5.08 -15.10
C THR A 261 -3.09 -4.64 -14.29
N VAL A 262 -2.99 -3.60 -13.49
CA VAL A 262 -4.13 -2.92 -12.85
C VAL A 262 -5.18 -2.49 -13.90
N ALA A 263 -4.75 -2.07 -15.08
CA ALA A 263 -5.62 -1.64 -16.16
C ALA A 263 -6.49 -2.76 -16.74
N LEU A 264 -6.16 -4.03 -16.48
CA LEU A 264 -6.93 -5.19 -16.95
C LEU A 264 -8.19 -5.45 -16.11
N ASN A 265 -8.41 -4.71 -15.01
CA ASN A 265 -9.60 -4.81 -14.17
C ASN A 265 -9.96 -6.26 -13.76
N GLY A 266 -8.93 -7.06 -13.44
CA GLY A 266 -9.07 -8.44 -12.99
C GLY A 266 -9.22 -9.48 -14.11
N GLN A 267 -9.22 -9.08 -15.37
CA GLN A 267 -9.23 -10.03 -16.49
C GLN A 267 -7.89 -10.76 -16.59
N GLY A 268 -7.93 -12.07 -16.75
CA GLY A 268 -6.75 -12.93 -16.74
C GLY A 268 -6.28 -13.36 -15.34
N PHE A 269 -7.04 -13.03 -14.27
CA PHE A 269 -6.72 -13.39 -12.90
C PHE A 269 -7.88 -14.15 -12.22
N GLU A 270 -7.56 -15.29 -11.63
CA GLU A 270 -8.47 -16.07 -10.79
C GLU A 270 -7.84 -16.20 -9.39
N VAL A 271 -8.47 -15.61 -8.37
CA VAL A 271 -7.97 -15.62 -7.00
C VAL A 271 -8.70 -16.68 -6.19
N PHE A 272 -7.96 -17.45 -5.39
CA PHE A 272 -8.46 -18.56 -4.57
C PHE A 272 -8.53 -18.24 -3.08
N VAL A 273 -8.07 -17.07 -2.67
CA VAL A 273 -7.94 -16.66 -1.27
C VAL A 273 -8.68 -15.36 -0.99
N GLU A 274 -8.99 -15.12 0.28
CA GLU A 274 -9.66 -13.93 0.77
C GLU A 274 -8.76 -13.16 1.75
N ASN A 275 -9.10 -11.88 1.99
CA ASN A 275 -8.41 -11.06 2.97
C ASN A 275 -8.52 -11.68 4.37
N GLY A 276 -7.41 -11.74 5.10
CA GLY A 276 -7.32 -12.35 6.43
C GLY A 276 -7.21 -13.88 6.40
N GLN A 277 -7.14 -14.51 5.23
CA GLN A 277 -7.00 -15.97 5.13
C GLN A 277 -5.59 -16.41 5.46
N LYS A 278 -5.47 -17.36 6.39
CA LYS A 278 -4.20 -18.05 6.66
C LYS A 278 -3.98 -19.17 5.68
N VAL A 279 -2.78 -19.26 5.17
CA VAL A 279 -2.37 -20.26 4.18
C VAL A 279 -1.01 -20.84 4.54
N LYS A 280 -0.77 -22.05 4.06
CA LYS A 280 0.51 -22.75 4.19
C LYS A 280 1.37 -22.52 2.95
N LYS A 281 2.68 -22.56 3.13
CA LYS A 281 3.64 -22.55 2.03
C LYS A 281 3.26 -23.55 0.94
N GLY A 282 3.20 -23.05 -0.31
CA GLY A 282 2.83 -23.86 -1.47
C GLY A 282 1.33 -24.01 -1.71
N GLU A 283 0.45 -23.44 -0.88
CA GLU A 283 -0.97 -23.39 -1.19
C GLU A 283 -1.26 -22.41 -2.32
N PRO A 284 -2.23 -22.71 -3.22
CA PRO A 284 -2.58 -21.80 -4.32
C PRO A 284 -3.19 -20.49 -3.82
N LEU A 285 -2.61 -19.36 -4.25
CA LEU A 285 -3.14 -18.02 -3.99
C LEU A 285 -3.98 -17.52 -5.14
N MET A 286 -3.46 -17.65 -6.35
CA MET A 286 -4.16 -17.25 -7.56
C MET A 286 -3.65 -18.01 -8.79
N LYS A 287 -4.44 -17.95 -9.87
CA LYS A 287 -4.06 -18.43 -11.19
C LYS A 287 -4.12 -17.28 -12.19
N ILE A 288 -3.15 -17.23 -13.08
CA ILE A 288 -3.06 -16.23 -14.16
C ILE A 288 -3.17 -16.89 -15.52
N ASP A 289 -3.82 -16.22 -16.43
CA ASP A 289 -3.79 -16.58 -17.87
C ASP A 289 -2.58 -15.89 -18.53
N ILE A 290 -1.48 -16.63 -18.62
CA ILE A 290 -0.22 -16.13 -19.19
C ILE A 290 -0.41 -15.66 -20.64
N SER A 291 -1.24 -16.36 -21.42
CA SER A 291 -1.48 -16.01 -22.83
C SER A 291 -2.19 -14.67 -22.92
N TYR A 292 -3.24 -14.49 -22.13
CA TYR A 292 -3.98 -13.24 -22.05
C TYR A 292 -3.09 -12.08 -21.57
N LEU A 293 -2.31 -12.30 -20.49
CA LEU A 293 -1.44 -11.26 -19.94
C LEU A 293 -0.31 -10.88 -20.92
N LYS A 294 0.25 -11.84 -21.68
CA LYS A 294 1.25 -11.55 -22.73
C LYS A 294 0.73 -10.64 -23.83
N GLU A 295 -0.55 -10.73 -24.13
CA GLU A 295 -1.19 -9.95 -25.20
C GLU A 295 -1.59 -8.56 -24.73
N HIS A 296 -1.95 -8.41 -23.45
CA HIS A 296 -2.60 -7.20 -22.93
C HIS A 296 -1.77 -6.41 -21.92
N ALA A 297 -0.73 -6.98 -21.32
CA ALA A 297 0.14 -6.30 -20.36
C ALA A 297 1.46 -5.86 -21.01
N PRO A 298 2.03 -4.72 -20.60
CA PRO A 298 3.34 -4.25 -21.07
C PRO A 298 4.48 -5.23 -20.78
N SER A 299 4.41 -5.93 -19.63
CA SER A 299 5.39 -6.92 -19.21
C SER A 299 4.78 -7.94 -18.25
N LEU A 300 5.23 -9.20 -18.33
CA LEU A 300 4.91 -10.23 -17.35
C LEU A 300 5.84 -10.22 -16.14
N CYS A 301 6.87 -9.39 -16.12
CA CYS A 301 7.79 -9.30 -15.01
C CYS A 301 7.02 -8.99 -13.72
N SER A 302 7.11 -9.90 -12.74
CA SER A 302 6.25 -9.92 -11.56
C SER A 302 7.10 -9.73 -10.30
N PRO A 303 7.11 -8.52 -9.72
CA PRO A 303 7.84 -8.22 -8.49
C PRO A 303 7.32 -8.98 -7.27
N VAL A 304 8.24 -9.49 -6.47
CA VAL A 304 8.04 -10.08 -5.14
C VAL A 304 8.89 -9.28 -4.16
N LEU A 305 8.26 -8.47 -3.32
CA LEU A 305 8.94 -7.44 -2.52
C LEU A 305 8.67 -7.62 -1.04
N CYS A 306 9.69 -7.34 -0.21
CA CYS A 306 9.48 -6.93 1.18
C CYS A 306 9.21 -5.42 1.20
N THR A 307 8.02 -5.02 1.67
CA THR A 307 7.58 -3.61 1.64
C THR A 307 8.01 -2.84 2.87
N GLU A 308 8.27 -3.52 3.98
CA GLU A 308 8.65 -2.95 5.27
C GLU A 308 9.98 -3.53 5.71
N LEU A 309 11.06 -2.90 5.28
CA LEU A 309 12.42 -3.27 5.67
C LEU A 309 12.98 -2.22 6.65
N GLY A 310 13.56 -2.70 7.76
CA GLY A 310 14.30 -1.86 8.71
C GLY A 310 15.67 -1.48 8.17
N ASP A 311 16.29 -0.44 8.73
CA ASP A 311 17.61 0.06 8.33
C ASP A 311 18.73 -0.98 8.51
N ASN A 312 18.50 -1.97 9.37
CA ASN A 312 19.41 -3.09 9.62
C ASN A 312 19.07 -4.35 8.81
N GLN A 313 18.23 -4.24 7.78
CA GLN A 313 17.83 -5.36 6.93
C GLN A 313 18.29 -5.11 5.49
N LYS A 314 18.84 -6.12 4.85
CA LYS A 314 19.24 -6.08 3.43
C LYS A 314 18.72 -7.31 2.69
N VAL A 315 18.19 -7.07 1.51
CA VAL A 315 17.77 -8.15 0.60
C VAL A 315 18.96 -8.61 -0.24
N ARG A 316 19.07 -9.91 -0.40
CA ARG A 316 20.08 -10.55 -1.25
C ARG A 316 19.42 -11.61 -2.12
N LEU A 317 19.48 -11.44 -3.43
CA LEU A 317 19.00 -12.43 -4.38
C LEU A 317 19.79 -13.75 -4.20
N LEU A 318 19.07 -14.87 -4.16
CA LEU A 318 19.68 -16.20 -3.98
C LEU A 318 19.80 -16.97 -5.28
N LYS A 319 18.92 -16.68 -6.24
CA LYS A 319 18.87 -17.40 -7.52
C LYS A 319 18.43 -16.48 -8.65
N GLU A 320 19.18 -16.47 -9.72
CA GLU A 320 18.81 -15.91 -11.02
C GLU A 320 18.53 -17.03 -12.02
N GLY A 321 17.73 -16.72 -13.05
CA GLY A 321 17.36 -17.66 -14.07
C GLY A 321 16.19 -18.56 -13.68
N GLU A 322 16.16 -19.79 -14.17
CA GLU A 322 15.04 -20.71 -13.95
C GLU A 322 14.84 -21.01 -12.46
N ILE A 323 13.61 -20.78 -11.99
CA ILE A 323 13.20 -21.04 -10.61
C ILE A 323 11.80 -21.69 -10.59
N LYS A 324 11.59 -22.60 -9.65
CA LYS A 324 10.27 -23.18 -9.37
C LYS A 324 9.65 -22.52 -8.15
N ALA A 325 8.33 -22.41 -8.15
CA ALA A 325 7.60 -22.01 -6.96
C ALA A 325 7.97 -22.91 -5.77
N GLY A 326 8.22 -22.29 -4.60
CA GLY A 326 8.71 -22.96 -3.39
C GLY A 326 10.24 -23.04 -3.25
N GLU A 327 11.03 -22.79 -4.31
CA GLU A 327 12.48 -22.67 -4.21
C GLU A 327 12.89 -21.31 -3.62
N PRO A 328 14.03 -21.23 -2.89
CA PRO A 328 14.54 -19.96 -2.36
C PRO A 328 14.77 -18.92 -3.46
N LEU A 329 14.12 -17.76 -3.35
CA LEU A 329 14.23 -16.65 -4.31
C LEU A 329 15.25 -15.61 -3.80
N PHE A 330 15.02 -15.09 -2.61
CA PHE A 330 15.93 -14.13 -1.98
C PHE A 330 15.97 -14.32 -0.45
N ALA A 331 17.00 -13.78 0.16
CA ALA A 331 17.14 -13.71 1.60
C ALA A 331 17.07 -12.28 2.11
N VAL A 332 16.49 -12.11 3.30
CA VAL A 332 16.56 -10.87 4.07
C VAL A 332 17.54 -11.10 5.21
N ASP A 333 18.74 -10.53 5.10
CA ASP A 333 19.77 -10.60 6.12
C ASP A 333 19.54 -9.47 7.14
N VAL A 334 19.37 -9.81 8.42
CA VAL A 334 19.17 -8.88 9.54
C VAL A 334 20.49 -8.73 10.26
N TYR A 335 21.00 -7.51 10.35
CA TYR A 335 22.29 -7.20 10.98
C TYR A 335 22.10 -6.80 12.45
N GLU A 336 23.16 -7.00 13.24
CA GLU A 336 23.21 -6.44 14.61
C GLU A 336 23.17 -4.90 14.53
N ALA A 337 22.33 -4.28 15.38
CA ALA A 337 22.13 -2.83 15.42
C ALA A 337 23.37 -2.07 15.93
#